data_a073a0739b5f12e40302fc75471fcfe6
#
_entry.id   a073a0739b5f12e40302fc75471fcfe6
#
_cell.length_a   1.000
_cell.length_b   1.000
_cell.length_c   1.000
_cell.angle_alpha   90.00
_cell.angle_beta   90.00
_cell.angle_gamma   90.00
#
_symmetry.space_group_name_H-M   'P 1'
#
loop_
_entity.id
_entity.type
_entity.pdbx_description
1 polymer ?
#
loop_
_entity_poly.entity_id
_entity_poly.type
_entity_poly.pdbx_seq_one_letter_code
_entity_poly.pdbx_strand_id
1 'polypeptide(L)'
;MATRFSMLSTFPPTQCGLATFAYALVSEMAASGVDVEVVRIVDEPEPVVAHVSHELVISEPGAARQAAAAMNDCDVAIVQHEYGIFGGRDGADVVDLLDQLRIPSIVVLH
;
A
#
# COMPACT_ATOMS: atom_id res chain seq x y z
N MET A 1 -21.87 -4.22 -8.25
CA MET A 1 -20.98 -3.28 -7.57
C MET A 1 -19.55 -3.59 -7.97
N ALA A 2 -18.74 -2.56 -8.21
CA ALA A 2 -17.36 -2.76 -8.57
C ALA A 2 -16.53 -3.18 -7.35
N THR A 3 -15.60 -4.11 -7.56
CA THR A 3 -14.63 -4.50 -6.53
C THR A 3 -13.66 -3.34 -6.29
N ARG A 4 -13.44 -3.01 -5.05
CA ARG A 4 -12.49 -1.96 -4.65
C ARG A 4 -11.21 -2.60 -4.15
N PHE A 5 -10.10 -2.22 -4.76
CA PHE A 5 -8.77 -2.69 -4.36
C PHE A 5 -8.05 -1.63 -3.54
N SER A 6 -7.32 -2.08 -2.52
CA SER A 6 -6.39 -1.23 -1.78
C SER A 6 -4.98 -1.79 -1.96
N MET A 7 -4.09 -1.00 -2.52
CA MET A 7 -2.71 -1.41 -2.76
C MET A 7 -1.77 -0.74 -1.77
N LEU A 8 -0.99 -1.55 -1.06
CA LEU A 8 0.08 -1.08 -0.17
C LEU A 8 1.40 -1.13 -0.91
N SER A 9 2.06 0.00 -1.09
CA SER A 9 3.33 0.09 -1.81
C SER A 9 4.01 1.43 -1.57
N THR A 10 5.31 1.48 -1.86
CA THR A 10 5.93 2.78 -2.16
C THR A 10 5.30 3.31 -3.45
N PHE A 11 5.27 4.64 -3.60
CA PHE A 11 4.54 5.27 -4.70
C PHE A 11 5.16 6.65 -4.95
N PRO A 12 5.06 7.20 -6.15
CA PRO A 12 5.58 8.55 -6.38
C PRO A 12 4.99 9.57 -5.39
N PRO A 13 5.76 10.60 -5.00
CA PRO A 13 7.02 11.02 -5.58
C PRO A 13 8.27 10.26 -5.09
N THR A 14 8.12 9.23 -4.28
CA THR A 14 9.25 8.38 -3.89
C THR A 14 9.91 7.81 -5.15
N GLN A 15 11.23 7.97 -5.26
CA GLN A 15 11.99 7.54 -6.42
C GLN A 15 12.63 6.19 -6.17
N CYS A 16 11.93 5.12 -6.53
CA CYS A 16 12.47 3.76 -6.51
C CYS A 16 11.74 2.91 -7.57
N GLY A 17 12.34 1.77 -7.90
CA GLY A 17 11.78 0.89 -8.92
C GLY A 17 10.39 0.39 -8.59
N LEU A 18 10.15 0.06 -7.31
CA LEU A 18 8.83 -0.41 -6.88
C LEU A 18 7.78 0.68 -6.98
N ALA A 19 8.11 1.92 -6.62
CA ALA A 19 7.18 3.05 -6.75
C ALA A 19 6.78 3.27 -8.20
N THR A 20 7.73 3.20 -9.13
CA THR A 20 7.47 3.33 -10.56
C THR A 20 6.59 2.19 -11.06
N PHE A 21 6.88 0.96 -10.64
CA PHE A 21 6.08 -0.21 -11.00
C PHE A 21 4.65 -0.08 -10.49
N ALA A 22 4.49 0.29 -9.21
CA ALA A 22 3.17 0.43 -8.59
C ALA A 22 2.35 1.51 -9.29
N TYR A 23 2.96 2.62 -9.65
CA TYR A 23 2.29 3.70 -10.39
C TYR A 23 1.77 3.20 -11.75
N ALA A 24 2.61 2.47 -12.49
CA ALA A 24 2.21 1.93 -13.77
C ALA A 24 1.05 0.94 -13.63
N LEU A 25 1.11 0.05 -12.64
CA LEU A 25 0.05 -0.93 -12.39
C LEU A 25 -1.27 -0.25 -12.03
N VAL A 26 -1.23 0.70 -11.10
CA VAL A 26 -2.42 1.44 -10.67
C VAL A 26 -3.03 2.22 -11.84
N SER A 27 -2.18 2.86 -12.66
CA SER A 27 -2.64 3.61 -13.83
C SER A 27 -3.36 2.71 -14.83
N GLU A 28 -2.84 1.51 -15.08
CA GLU A 28 -3.48 0.54 -15.97
C GLU A 28 -4.80 0.01 -15.38
N MET A 29 -4.82 -0.28 -14.08
CA MET A 29 -6.03 -0.72 -13.41
C MET A 29 -7.13 0.35 -13.53
N ALA A 30 -6.79 1.59 -13.22
CA ALA A 30 -7.73 2.70 -13.29
C ALA A 30 -8.22 2.93 -14.74
N ALA A 31 -7.33 2.86 -15.71
CA ALA A 31 -7.67 3.01 -17.12
C ALA A 31 -8.62 1.90 -17.60
N SER A 32 -8.55 0.72 -16.98
CA SER A 32 -9.45 -0.40 -17.26
C SER A 32 -10.77 -0.34 -16.48
N GLY A 33 -11.01 0.73 -15.73
CA GLY A 33 -12.25 0.90 -14.97
C GLY A 33 -12.22 0.22 -13.59
N VAL A 34 -11.06 -0.21 -13.12
CA VAL A 34 -10.91 -0.82 -11.81
C VAL A 34 -10.78 0.26 -10.75
N ASP A 35 -11.53 0.13 -9.66
CA ASP A 35 -11.45 1.04 -8.51
C ASP A 35 -10.28 0.62 -7.63
N VAL A 36 -9.25 1.44 -7.57
CA VAL A 36 -8.03 1.14 -6.80
C VAL A 36 -7.58 2.38 -6.03
N GLU A 37 -7.31 2.17 -4.74
CA GLU A 37 -6.73 3.16 -3.85
C GLU A 37 -5.34 2.70 -3.45
N VAL A 38 -4.46 3.64 -3.13
CA VAL A 38 -3.08 3.33 -2.71
C VAL A 38 -2.87 3.80 -1.27
N VAL A 39 -2.36 2.89 -0.45
CA VAL A 39 -1.76 3.22 0.83
C VAL A 39 -0.25 3.33 0.57
N ARG A 40 0.25 4.55 0.62
CA ARG A 40 1.64 4.84 0.27
C ARG A 40 2.56 4.67 1.47
N ILE A 41 3.61 3.88 1.32
CA ILE A 41 4.63 3.69 2.34
C ILE A 41 5.64 4.82 2.20
N VAL A 42 5.87 5.56 3.28
CA VAL A 42 6.77 6.71 3.30
C VAL A 42 7.58 6.74 4.59
N ASP A 43 8.73 7.41 4.55
CA ASP A 43 9.52 7.70 5.76
C ASP A 43 8.94 8.92 6.49
N GLU A 44 8.47 9.90 5.72
CA GLU A 44 7.84 11.12 6.21
C GLU A 44 6.62 11.44 5.35
N PRO A 45 5.61 12.15 5.88
CA PRO A 45 4.47 12.55 5.08
C PRO A 45 4.88 13.30 3.83
N GLU A 46 4.23 13.00 2.71
CA GLU A 46 4.50 13.60 1.41
C GLU A 46 3.23 14.19 0.81
N PRO A 47 3.36 15.09 -0.18
CA PRO A 47 2.18 15.68 -0.83
C PRO A 47 1.25 14.62 -1.40
N VAL A 48 -0.06 14.90 -1.33
CA VAL A 48 -1.09 14.04 -1.90
C VAL A 48 -0.95 14.00 -3.42
N VAL A 49 -0.98 12.80 -3.97
CA VAL A 49 -1.03 12.58 -5.42
C VAL A 49 -2.24 11.70 -5.75
N ALA A 50 -2.57 11.60 -7.04
CA ALA A 50 -3.70 10.81 -7.49
C ALA A 50 -3.61 9.37 -6.99
N HIS A 51 -4.76 8.78 -6.63
CA HIS A 51 -4.95 7.42 -6.13
C HIS A 51 -4.49 7.18 -4.69
N VAL A 52 -3.68 8.05 -4.09
CA VAL A 52 -3.23 7.87 -2.70
C VAL A 52 -4.32 8.35 -1.75
N SER A 53 -4.85 7.42 -0.95
CA SER A 53 -5.91 7.71 0.03
C SER A 53 -5.41 7.71 1.47
N HIS A 54 -4.26 7.09 1.73
CA HIS A 54 -3.69 6.98 3.06
C HIS A 54 -2.18 6.80 2.96
N GLU A 55 -1.46 7.19 4.03
CA GLU A 55 -0.01 6.95 4.11
C GLU A 55 0.33 6.08 5.31
N LEU A 56 1.22 5.11 5.10
CA LEU A 56 1.89 4.39 6.17
C LEU A 56 3.24 5.06 6.38
N VAL A 57 3.35 5.86 7.45
CA VAL A 57 4.60 6.51 7.82
C VAL A 57 5.36 5.55 8.73
N ILE A 58 6.47 5.01 8.24
CA ILE A 58 7.19 3.90 8.89
C ILE A 58 7.55 4.19 10.33
N SER A 59 7.95 5.43 10.63
CA SER A 59 8.40 5.80 11.97
C SER A 59 7.27 6.03 12.98
N GLU A 60 6.02 6.11 12.53
CA GLU A 60 4.92 6.43 13.43
C GLU A 60 4.41 5.19 14.17
N PRO A 61 4.22 5.27 15.50
CA PRO A 61 3.59 4.19 16.26
C PRO A 61 2.19 3.89 15.74
N GLY A 62 1.87 2.61 15.59
CA GLY A 62 0.55 2.19 15.13
C GLY A 62 0.30 2.38 13.63
N ALA A 63 1.33 2.72 12.85
CA ALA A 63 1.18 2.94 11.43
C ALA A 63 0.63 1.72 10.69
N ALA A 64 1.14 0.52 11.00
CA ALA A 64 0.66 -0.72 10.39
C ALA A 64 -0.82 -0.96 10.68
N ARG A 65 -1.25 -0.74 11.92
CA ARG A 65 -2.66 -0.91 12.30
C ARG A 65 -3.57 0.09 11.59
N GLN A 66 -3.15 1.34 11.51
CA GLN A 66 -3.91 2.38 10.83
C GLN A 66 -4.02 2.10 9.33
N ALA A 67 -2.93 1.63 8.71
CA ALA A 67 -2.93 1.25 7.30
C ALA A 67 -3.86 0.07 7.05
N ALA A 68 -3.80 -0.97 7.90
CA ALA A 68 -4.69 -2.12 7.79
C ALA A 68 -6.16 -1.71 7.92
N ALA A 69 -6.48 -0.81 8.86
CA ALA A 69 -7.83 -0.29 9.02
C ALA A 69 -8.32 0.41 7.75
N ALA A 70 -7.48 1.23 7.13
CA ALA A 70 -7.81 1.90 5.88
C ALA A 70 -8.03 0.89 4.74
N MET A 71 -7.18 -0.13 4.64
CA MET A 71 -7.29 -1.16 3.61
C MET A 71 -8.53 -2.03 3.79
N ASN A 72 -8.93 -2.28 5.03
CA ASN A 72 -10.12 -3.09 5.34
C ASN A 72 -11.44 -2.46 4.87
N ASP A 73 -11.43 -1.18 4.51
CA ASP A 73 -12.59 -0.52 3.91
C ASP A 73 -12.78 -0.89 2.43
N CYS A 74 -11.81 -1.57 1.84
CA CYS A 74 -11.87 -2.07 0.47
C CYS A 74 -12.24 -3.56 0.45
N ASP A 75 -12.31 -4.15 -0.74
CA ASP A 75 -12.73 -5.55 -0.90
C ASP A 75 -11.55 -6.50 -1.00
N VAL A 76 -10.44 -6.07 -1.58
CA VAL A 76 -9.23 -6.87 -1.79
C VAL A 76 -8.02 -6.01 -1.53
N ALA A 77 -7.05 -6.53 -0.79
CA ALA A 77 -5.76 -5.89 -0.56
C ALA A 77 -4.70 -6.46 -1.49
N ILE A 78 -3.87 -5.59 -2.05
CA ILE A 78 -2.67 -5.97 -2.79
C ILE A 78 -1.48 -5.40 -2.03
N VAL A 79 -0.59 -6.26 -1.54
CA VAL A 79 0.59 -5.85 -0.78
C VAL A 79 1.82 -6.09 -1.65
N GLN A 80 2.45 -5.01 -2.08
CA GLN A 80 3.72 -5.07 -2.80
C GLN A 80 4.83 -5.18 -1.77
N HIS A 81 5.55 -6.29 -1.80
CA HIS A 81 6.60 -6.55 -0.82
C HIS A 81 7.97 -6.55 -1.46
N GLU A 82 8.85 -5.69 -0.95
CA GLU A 82 10.28 -5.69 -1.29
C GLU A 82 11.05 -5.50 0.01
N TYR A 83 12.17 -6.20 0.13
CA TYR A 83 13.03 -6.07 1.30
C TYR A 83 13.46 -4.61 1.50
N GLY A 84 13.29 -4.11 2.71
CA GLY A 84 13.72 -2.76 3.10
C GLY A 84 12.67 -1.65 2.96
N ILE A 85 11.50 -1.93 2.40
CA ILE A 85 10.45 -0.89 2.31
C ILE A 85 9.54 -0.82 3.53
N PHE A 86 9.54 -1.85 4.36
CA PHE A 86 8.72 -1.89 5.58
C PHE A 86 9.58 -1.63 6.81
N GLY A 87 8.95 -1.04 7.83
CA GLY A 87 9.58 -0.82 9.11
C GLY A 87 9.70 -2.09 9.94
N GLY A 88 10.29 -1.93 11.12
CA GLY A 88 10.53 -3.03 12.02
C GLY A 88 11.78 -3.83 11.67
N ARG A 89 12.04 -4.87 12.46
CA ARG A 89 13.19 -5.71 12.25
C ARG A 89 13.01 -6.57 11.00
N ASP A 90 13.90 -6.41 10.04
CA ASP A 90 13.86 -7.13 8.76
C ASP A 90 12.52 -6.95 8.01
N GLY A 91 11.89 -5.78 8.20
CA GLY A 91 10.61 -5.51 7.56
C GLY A 91 9.41 -6.20 8.21
N ALA A 92 9.54 -6.59 9.48
CA ALA A 92 8.52 -7.37 10.19
C ALA A 92 7.16 -6.67 10.31
N ASP A 93 7.10 -5.34 10.16
CA ASP A 93 5.85 -4.60 10.26
C ASP A 93 4.82 -5.00 9.20
N VAL A 94 5.26 -5.58 8.08
CA VAL A 94 4.34 -6.11 7.07
C VAL A 94 3.55 -7.30 7.63
N VAL A 95 4.17 -8.12 8.47
CA VAL A 95 3.49 -9.26 9.09
C VAL A 95 2.39 -8.77 10.02
N ASP A 96 2.68 -7.73 10.83
CA ASP A 96 1.69 -7.12 11.71
C ASP A 96 0.50 -6.56 10.92
N LEU A 97 0.78 -5.92 9.79
CA LEU A 97 -0.27 -5.41 8.92
C LEU A 97 -1.12 -6.54 8.35
N LEU A 98 -0.49 -7.59 7.82
CA LEU A 98 -1.20 -8.73 7.24
C LEU A 98 -2.08 -9.42 8.26
N ASP A 99 -1.63 -9.54 9.52
CA ASP A 99 -2.42 -10.14 10.60
C ASP A 99 -3.69 -9.36 10.91
N GLN A 100 -3.73 -8.07 10.59
CA GLN A 100 -4.85 -7.19 10.88
C GLN A 100 -5.79 -7.01 9.69
N LEU A 101 -5.44 -7.51 8.51
CA LEU A 101 -6.32 -7.47 7.35
C LEU A 101 -7.46 -8.49 7.52
N ARG A 102 -8.69 -8.02 7.26
CA ARG A 102 -9.90 -8.84 7.33
C ARG A 102 -10.47 -9.15 5.95
N ILE A 103 -9.82 -8.68 4.91
CA ILE A 103 -10.20 -8.88 3.52
C ILE A 103 -9.18 -9.79 2.84
N PRO A 104 -9.54 -10.46 1.73
CA PRO A 104 -8.58 -11.22 0.97
C PRO A 104 -7.39 -10.37 0.56
N SER A 105 -6.19 -10.94 0.63
CA SER A 105 -4.98 -10.21 0.27
C SER A 105 -4.14 -11.02 -0.72
N ILE A 106 -3.51 -10.27 -1.62
CA ILE A 106 -2.55 -10.79 -2.59
C ILE A 106 -1.22 -10.14 -2.24
N VAL A 107 -0.22 -10.95 -1.90
CA VAL A 107 1.13 -10.44 -1.62
C VAL A 107 1.99 -10.69 -2.85
N VAL A 108 2.54 -9.62 -3.41
CA VAL A 108 3.43 -9.69 -4.57
C VAL A 108 4.85 -9.50 -4.08
N LEU A 109 5.67 -10.52 -4.25
CA LEU A 109 7.08 -10.50 -3.83
C LEU A 109 7.97 -9.99 -4.96
N HIS A 110 8.81 -9.05 -4.64
CA HIS A 110 9.76 -8.45 -5.59
C HIS A 110 11.20 -8.79 -5.27
#